data_53d8197504ff869ee45de10d9f405962
#
_entry.id   53d8197504ff869ee45de10d9f405962
#
_cell.length_a   1.000
_cell.length_b   1.000
_cell.length_c   1.000
_cell.angle_alpha   90.00
_cell.angle_beta   90.00
_cell.angle_gamma   90.00
#
_symmetry.space_group_name_H-M   'P 1'
#
loop_
_entity.id
_entity.type
_entity.pdbx_description
1 polymer ?
#
loop_
_entity_poly.entity_id
_entity_poly.type
_entity_poly.pdbx_seq_one_letter_code
_entity_poly.pdbx_strand_id
1 'polypeptide(L)'
;SKDSDRQAIQDEIDQLTTEIDRVSETTKFNETYLLKGDKASTKNVYMNGHDAGLKGTLTDSAKSATFVMDELEDGDKVTIGGKEYTIGSTLTDAKDKIAEPAANGTVSVTIDGNAYDIIKADSGTTICKAGTKTALKKQDLGGTGTDNAGVQELKDLVKAGSKVTVAGKEYTVMTDEKKADGTQGADNIDDDNSSIITKGVAESMIKTELGSANNIGTVDSKATVEDAVTADGKTTYTIHKGYATVANTLSFNLHVGADADMTNKINVEIDSMDSASLGIKGLSIMDDSGNAATYAVDAISDAISKVSSQRSSLGAVQNRLEHTINNLDNVVENTTTAESRIRDTDMAEEMVNYSKNNILAQAGQSMLAQANQSNQGVLSLLQ
;
A
#
# COMPACT_ATOMS: atom_id res chain seq x y z
N SER A 1 -24.60 9.82 -5.11
CA SER A 1 -24.95 11.02 -4.33
C SER A 1 -25.17 12.20 -5.26
N LYS A 2 -25.94 13.19 -4.84
CA LYS A 2 -26.11 14.42 -5.61
C LYS A 2 -24.80 15.22 -5.56
N ASP A 3 -24.54 16.04 -6.59
CA ASP A 3 -23.33 16.86 -6.65
C ASP A 3 -23.20 17.78 -5.43
N SER A 4 -24.32 18.27 -4.90
CA SER A 4 -24.36 19.06 -3.66
C SER A 4 -23.86 18.28 -2.43
N ASP A 5 -24.16 16.98 -2.36
CA ASP A 5 -23.74 16.15 -1.22
C ASP A 5 -22.24 15.84 -1.33
N ARG A 6 -21.74 15.58 -2.55
CA ARG A 6 -20.30 15.39 -2.80
C ARG A 6 -19.52 16.66 -2.50
N GLN A 7 -20.05 17.83 -2.89
CA GLN A 7 -19.43 19.11 -2.58
C GLN A 7 -19.34 19.35 -1.07
N ALA A 8 -20.39 19.04 -0.31
CA ALA A 8 -20.37 19.19 1.14
C ALA A 8 -19.32 18.29 1.80
N ILE A 9 -19.18 17.06 1.31
CA ILE A 9 -18.14 16.12 1.81
C ILE A 9 -16.75 16.61 1.39
N GLN A 10 -16.60 17.14 0.17
CA GLN A 10 -15.33 17.71 -0.28
C GLN A 10 -14.89 18.89 0.58
N ASP A 11 -15.83 19.80 0.91
CA ASP A 11 -15.57 20.94 1.77
C ASP A 11 -15.10 20.50 3.17
N GLU A 12 -15.68 19.41 3.70
CA GLU A 12 -15.26 18.83 4.97
C GLU A 12 -13.87 18.18 4.90
N ILE A 13 -13.56 17.45 3.80
CA ILE A 13 -12.24 16.89 3.56
C ILE A 13 -11.19 18.00 3.53
N ASP A 14 -11.46 19.09 2.83
CA ASP A 14 -10.56 20.23 2.69
C ASP A 14 -10.30 20.91 4.05
N GLN A 15 -11.34 21.06 4.89
CA GLN A 15 -11.21 21.58 6.24
C GLN A 15 -10.38 20.64 7.14
N LEU A 16 -10.67 19.34 7.12
CA LEU A 16 -9.91 18.35 7.90
C LEU A 16 -8.45 18.28 7.47
N THR A 17 -8.18 18.35 6.18
CA THR A 17 -6.81 18.37 5.64
C THR A 17 -6.06 19.62 6.10
N THR A 18 -6.72 20.77 6.08
CA THR A 18 -6.18 22.03 6.61
C THR A 18 -5.88 21.92 8.10
N GLU A 19 -6.74 21.28 8.87
CA GLU A 19 -6.54 21.08 10.31
C GLU A 19 -5.37 20.12 10.57
N ILE A 20 -5.19 19.07 9.78
CA ILE A 20 -4.01 18.19 9.86
C ILE A 20 -2.73 18.99 9.64
N ASP A 21 -2.69 19.83 8.62
CA ASP A 21 -1.54 20.69 8.34
C ASP A 21 -1.29 21.67 9.48
N ARG A 22 -2.35 22.28 10.05
CA ARG A 22 -2.23 23.17 11.21
C ARG A 22 -1.66 22.43 12.42
N VAL A 23 -2.15 21.23 12.73
CA VAL A 23 -1.63 20.41 13.85
C VAL A 23 -0.16 20.05 13.62
N SER A 24 0.19 19.63 12.40
CA SER A 24 1.57 19.33 12.02
C SER A 24 2.49 20.54 12.22
N GLU A 25 2.03 21.73 11.84
CA GLU A 25 2.82 22.96 11.92
C GLU A 25 2.92 23.57 13.31
N THR A 26 1.96 23.31 14.20
CA THR A 26 1.88 23.95 15.52
C THR A 26 2.31 23.06 16.68
N THR A 27 2.35 21.74 16.50
CA THR A 27 2.75 20.81 17.56
C THR A 27 4.23 20.92 17.84
N LYS A 28 4.56 21.46 19.02
CA LYS A 28 5.95 21.65 19.44
C LYS A 28 6.15 21.22 20.89
N PHE A 29 7.38 20.87 21.22
CA PHE A 29 7.86 20.64 22.57
C PHE A 29 9.24 21.32 22.72
N ASN A 30 9.42 22.10 23.75
CA ASN A 30 10.66 22.85 24.03
C ASN A 30 11.21 23.54 22.77
N GLU A 31 10.34 24.33 22.09
CA GLU A 31 10.61 25.09 20.84
C GLU A 31 10.90 24.22 19.60
N THR A 32 10.97 22.92 19.72
CA THR A 32 11.14 22.00 18.59
C THR A 32 9.79 21.56 18.07
N TYR A 33 9.54 21.75 16.77
CA TYR A 33 8.35 21.24 16.09
C TYR A 33 8.49 19.74 15.84
N LEU A 34 7.59 18.95 16.40
CA LEU A 34 7.72 17.50 16.39
C LEU A 34 7.17 16.83 15.11
N LEU A 35 6.12 17.39 14.52
CA LEU A 35 5.41 16.77 13.39
C LEU A 35 5.71 17.43 12.04
N LYS A 36 6.58 18.39 12.01
CA LYS A 36 6.93 19.20 10.83
C LYS A 36 8.09 18.59 10.02
N GLY A 37 8.76 17.60 10.58
CA GLY A 37 10.00 17.04 10.04
C GLY A 37 11.21 18.00 10.19
N ASP A 38 12.34 17.56 9.69
CA ASP A 38 13.55 18.38 9.59
C ASP A 38 13.56 19.20 8.30
N LYS A 39 13.39 20.50 8.39
CA LYS A 39 13.36 21.41 7.24
C LYS A 39 14.75 21.69 6.63
N ALA A 40 15.83 21.27 7.27
CA ALA A 40 17.18 21.45 6.72
C ALA A 40 17.40 20.61 5.45
N SER A 41 16.64 19.54 5.27
CA SER A 41 16.69 18.68 4.09
C SER A 41 15.29 18.15 3.73
N THR A 42 15.13 17.66 2.52
CA THR A 42 13.89 17.08 2.03
C THR A 42 14.09 15.64 1.59
N LYS A 43 13.00 14.87 1.61
CA LYS A 43 12.94 13.50 1.06
C LYS A 43 11.71 13.33 0.19
N ASN A 44 11.76 12.39 -0.74
CA ASN A 44 10.61 11.98 -1.52
C ASN A 44 9.86 10.86 -0.79
N VAL A 45 8.59 11.09 -0.52
CA VAL A 45 7.68 10.08 0.02
C VAL A 45 6.83 9.57 -1.14
N TYR A 46 7.04 8.31 -1.50
CA TYR A 46 6.27 7.64 -2.56
C TYR A 46 4.92 7.19 -2.02
N MET A 47 3.87 7.42 -2.82
CA MET A 47 2.53 6.94 -2.50
C MET A 47 2.47 5.42 -2.69
N ASN A 48 1.57 4.73 -1.97
CA ASN A 48 1.38 3.30 -2.20
C ASN A 48 0.74 3.05 -3.56
N GLY A 49 0.99 1.86 -4.14
CA GLY A 49 0.30 1.44 -5.35
C GLY A 49 -1.12 0.97 -5.03
N HIS A 50 -2.06 1.25 -5.94
CA HIS A 50 -3.46 0.84 -5.85
C HIS A 50 -3.90 0.14 -7.14
N ASP A 51 -4.72 -0.89 -7.00
CA ASP A 51 -5.19 -1.74 -8.12
C ASP A 51 -6.49 -1.24 -8.76
N ALA A 52 -7.01 -0.11 -8.33
CA ALA A 52 -8.27 0.47 -8.82
C ALA A 52 -9.50 -0.47 -8.66
N GLY A 53 -9.45 -1.43 -7.74
CA GLY A 53 -10.49 -2.45 -7.57
C GLY A 53 -10.58 -3.45 -8.71
N LEU A 54 -9.56 -3.53 -9.57
CA LEU A 54 -9.48 -4.48 -10.66
C LEU A 54 -9.13 -5.88 -10.15
N LYS A 55 -9.63 -6.89 -10.84
CA LYS A 55 -9.32 -8.29 -10.52
C LYS A 55 -7.91 -8.64 -10.98
N GLY A 56 -6.98 -8.78 -10.06
CA GLY A 56 -5.58 -9.08 -10.34
C GLY A 56 -4.75 -9.16 -9.07
N THR A 57 -3.44 -9.11 -9.23
CA THR A 57 -2.48 -9.10 -8.13
C THR A 57 -1.60 -7.87 -8.25
N LEU A 58 -1.61 -7.04 -7.22
CA LEU A 58 -0.72 -5.90 -7.10
C LEU A 58 0.49 -6.27 -6.23
N THR A 59 1.68 -6.03 -6.74
CA THR A 59 2.93 -6.13 -5.99
C THR A 59 3.55 -4.76 -5.86
N ASP A 60 3.63 -4.25 -4.63
CA ASP A 60 4.14 -2.92 -4.34
C ASP A 60 5.64 -2.96 -4.00
N SER A 61 6.40 -2.02 -4.51
CA SER A 61 7.83 -1.81 -4.29
C SER A 61 8.08 -0.36 -3.87
N ALA A 62 9.32 -0.03 -3.53
CA ALA A 62 9.65 1.30 -3.00
C ALA A 62 9.24 2.45 -3.94
N LYS A 63 9.46 2.32 -5.26
CA LYS A 63 9.23 3.39 -6.24
C LYS A 63 8.29 3.00 -7.38
N SER A 64 7.88 1.76 -7.44
CA SER A 64 7.00 1.21 -8.48
C SER A 64 6.06 0.18 -7.89
N ALA A 65 4.97 -0.09 -8.59
CA ALA A 65 4.10 -1.23 -8.33
C ALA A 65 3.86 -1.97 -9.64
N THR A 66 3.59 -3.26 -9.56
CA THR A 66 3.29 -4.09 -10.72
C THR A 66 1.92 -4.72 -10.51
N PHE A 67 1.00 -4.45 -11.42
CA PHE A 67 -0.32 -5.07 -11.42
C PHE A 67 -0.36 -6.15 -12.51
N VAL A 68 -0.73 -7.36 -12.13
CA VAL A 68 -0.81 -8.53 -13.01
C VAL A 68 -2.22 -9.10 -12.99
N MET A 69 -2.80 -9.28 -14.16
CA MET A 69 -4.11 -9.89 -14.34
C MET A 69 -4.04 -10.99 -15.40
N ASP A 70 -5.10 -11.79 -15.51
CA ASP A 70 -5.25 -12.73 -16.63
C ASP A 70 -5.38 -11.96 -17.93
N GLU A 71 -4.79 -12.50 -19.00
CA GLU A 71 -4.96 -11.95 -20.33
C GLU A 71 -6.44 -11.95 -20.71
N LEU A 72 -6.92 -10.83 -21.23
CA LEU A 72 -8.28 -10.71 -21.72
C LEU A 72 -8.38 -11.35 -23.11
N GLU A 73 -9.30 -12.25 -23.24
CA GLU A 73 -9.64 -12.87 -24.52
C GLU A 73 -11.07 -12.48 -24.96
N ASP A 74 -11.34 -12.61 -26.24
CA ASP A 74 -12.68 -12.43 -26.80
C ASP A 74 -13.72 -13.25 -26.01
N GLY A 75 -14.84 -12.62 -25.68
CA GLY A 75 -15.91 -13.20 -24.89
C GLY A 75 -15.71 -13.12 -23.38
N ASP A 76 -14.56 -12.66 -22.89
CA ASP A 76 -14.33 -12.47 -21.46
C ASP A 76 -15.07 -11.24 -20.94
N LYS A 77 -15.35 -11.25 -19.63
CA LYS A 77 -15.96 -10.14 -18.93
C LYS A 77 -14.95 -9.52 -17.97
N VAL A 78 -14.89 -8.21 -17.95
CA VAL A 78 -14.02 -7.43 -17.06
C VAL A 78 -14.80 -6.28 -16.46
N THR A 79 -14.58 -6.04 -15.17
CA THR A 79 -15.16 -4.87 -14.48
C THR A 79 -14.09 -3.78 -14.41
N ILE A 80 -14.38 -2.62 -14.97
CA ILE A 80 -13.48 -1.46 -15.00
C ILE A 80 -14.27 -0.26 -14.48
N GLY A 81 -13.75 0.42 -13.46
CA GLY A 81 -14.43 1.58 -12.87
C GLY A 81 -15.85 1.29 -12.37
N GLY A 82 -16.10 0.05 -11.89
CA GLY A 82 -17.41 -0.36 -11.40
C GLY A 82 -18.42 -0.77 -12.49
N LYS A 83 -18.09 -0.68 -13.78
CA LYS A 83 -18.92 -1.12 -14.90
C LYS A 83 -18.38 -2.41 -15.51
N GLU A 84 -19.26 -3.39 -15.77
CA GLU A 84 -18.92 -4.63 -16.45
C GLU A 84 -18.87 -4.40 -17.97
N TYR A 85 -17.78 -4.84 -18.58
CA TYR A 85 -17.58 -4.87 -20.01
C TYR A 85 -17.37 -6.29 -20.51
N THR A 86 -17.78 -6.56 -21.73
CA THR A 86 -17.52 -7.82 -22.44
C THR A 86 -16.52 -7.54 -23.55
N ILE A 87 -15.50 -8.37 -23.68
CA ILE A 87 -14.54 -8.27 -24.78
C ILE A 87 -15.22 -8.79 -26.04
N GLY A 88 -15.52 -7.90 -26.96
CA GLY A 88 -16.11 -8.21 -28.25
C GLY A 88 -15.08 -8.72 -29.25
N SER A 89 -15.55 -9.51 -30.19
CA SER A 89 -14.75 -10.06 -31.30
C SER A 89 -14.93 -9.20 -32.54
N THR A 90 -13.87 -9.02 -33.29
CA THR A 90 -14.03 -8.57 -34.69
C THR A 90 -14.70 -9.65 -35.53
N LEU A 91 -15.27 -9.25 -36.68
CA LEU A 91 -15.89 -10.23 -37.60
C LEU A 91 -14.88 -11.30 -38.03
N THR A 92 -13.64 -10.92 -38.26
CA THR A 92 -12.55 -11.83 -38.66
C THR A 92 -12.22 -12.81 -37.54
N ASP A 93 -11.97 -12.28 -36.32
CA ASP A 93 -11.60 -13.10 -35.18
C ASP A 93 -12.71 -14.11 -34.82
N ALA A 94 -13.97 -13.69 -34.84
CA ALA A 94 -15.10 -14.57 -34.56
C ALA A 94 -15.23 -15.68 -35.61
N LYS A 95 -15.01 -15.36 -36.89
CA LYS A 95 -14.98 -16.38 -37.97
C LYS A 95 -13.81 -17.36 -37.77
N ASP A 96 -12.67 -16.91 -37.31
CA ASP A 96 -11.50 -17.77 -37.13
C ASP A 96 -11.64 -18.71 -35.93
N LYS A 97 -12.47 -18.36 -34.91
CA LYS A 97 -12.85 -19.31 -33.85
C LYS A 97 -13.63 -20.52 -34.36
N ILE A 98 -14.34 -20.39 -35.51
CA ILE A 98 -15.04 -21.49 -36.13
C ILE A 98 -14.03 -22.29 -36.95
N ALA A 99 -13.50 -23.35 -36.37
CA ALA A 99 -12.48 -24.19 -36.99
C ALA A 99 -12.85 -25.68 -36.91
N GLU A 100 -12.26 -26.44 -37.79
CA GLU A 100 -12.34 -27.91 -37.72
C GLU A 100 -11.65 -28.43 -36.46
N PRO A 101 -12.15 -29.51 -35.84
CA PRO A 101 -11.40 -30.20 -34.81
C PRO A 101 -9.99 -30.58 -35.29
N ALA A 102 -8.98 -30.42 -34.44
CA ALA A 102 -7.58 -30.77 -34.78
C ALA A 102 -7.43 -32.29 -35.09
N ALA A 103 -8.21 -33.12 -34.43
CA ALA A 103 -8.29 -34.57 -34.62
C ALA A 103 -9.72 -34.99 -34.93
N ASN A 104 -9.92 -36.27 -35.29
CA ASN A 104 -11.27 -36.82 -35.46
C ASN A 104 -12.13 -36.54 -34.22
N GLY A 105 -13.26 -35.92 -34.40
CA GLY A 105 -14.12 -35.47 -33.31
C GLY A 105 -15.20 -34.51 -33.78
N THR A 106 -15.89 -33.90 -32.80
CA THR A 106 -16.99 -32.96 -33.06
C THR A 106 -16.75 -31.67 -32.29
N VAL A 107 -16.90 -30.53 -32.93
CA VAL A 107 -16.97 -29.21 -32.31
C VAL A 107 -18.37 -28.66 -32.54
N SER A 108 -19.09 -28.33 -31.48
CA SER A 108 -20.40 -27.70 -31.56
C SER A 108 -20.24 -26.17 -31.65
N VAL A 109 -20.95 -25.58 -32.60
CA VAL A 109 -20.97 -24.15 -32.88
C VAL A 109 -22.43 -23.69 -32.91
N THR A 110 -22.71 -22.60 -32.18
CA THR A 110 -24.04 -21.96 -32.27
C THR A 110 -23.86 -20.57 -32.87
N ILE A 111 -24.62 -20.24 -33.90
CA ILE A 111 -24.60 -18.91 -34.53
C ILE A 111 -26.03 -18.36 -34.48
N ASP A 112 -26.21 -17.24 -33.81
CA ASP A 112 -27.50 -16.56 -33.62
C ASP A 112 -28.64 -17.51 -33.19
N GLY A 113 -28.31 -18.41 -32.23
CA GLY A 113 -29.24 -19.39 -31.67
C GLY A 113 -29.39 -20.67 -32.50
N ASN A 114 -28.80 -20.77 -33.69
CA ASN A 114 -28.80 -21.97 -34.50
C ASN A 114 -27.58 -22.83 -34.22
N ALA A 115 -27.79 -24.04 -33.75
CA ALA A 115 -26.70 -24.94 -33.34
C ALA A 115 -26.30 -25.91 -34.47
N TYR A 116 -25.01 -26.01 -34.70
CA TYR A 116 -24.35 -26.84 -35.70
C TYR A 116 -23.26 -27.69 -35.07
N ASP A 117 -22.97 -28.85 -35.68
CA ASP A 117 -21.85 -29.70 -35.33
C ASP A 117 -20.89 -29.80 -36.51
N ILE A 118 -19.63 -29.48 -36.27
CA ILE A 118 -18.52 -29.71 -37.20
C ILE A 118 -17.91 -31.06 -36.84
N ILE A 119 -18.13 -32.06 -37.66
CA ILE A 119 -17.68 -33.43 -37.45
C ILE A 119 -16.50 -33.71 -38.37
N LYS A 120 -15.34 -33.99 -37.82
CA LYS A 120 -14.16 -34.43 -38.55
C LYS A 120 -14.01 -35.93 -38.42
N ALA A 121 -13.86 -36.62 -39.56
CA ALA A 121 -13.58 -38.05 -39.66
C ALA A 121 -12.47 -38.25 -40.69
N ASP A 122 -11.94 -39.47 -40.77
CA ASP A 122 -10.91 -39.81 -41.78
C ASP A 122 -11.37 -39.58 -43.22
N SER A 123 -12.67 -39.61 -43.46
CA SER A 123 -13.31 -39.34 -44.77
C SER A 123 -13.49 -37.86 -45.10
N GLY A 124 -13.14 -36.95 -44.19
CA GLY A 124 -13.29 -35.49 -44.33
C GLY A 124 -14.17 -34.85 -43.27
N THR A 125 -14.40 -33.54 -43.42
CA THR A 125 -15.20 -32.73 -42.51
C THR A 125 -16.63 -32.59 -43.00
N THR A 126 -17.59 -32.75 -42.09
CA THR A 126 -19.02 -32.65 -42.35
C THR A 126 -19.67 -31.67 -41.40
N ILE A 127 -20.52 -30.77 -41.92
CA ILE A 127 -21.34 -29.85 -41.13
C ILE A 127 -22.75 -30.45 -41.04
N CYS A 128 -23.24 -30.57 -39.80
CA CYS A 128 -24.57 -31.09 -39.51
C CYS A 128 -25.34 -30.08 -38.64
N LYS A 129 -26.66 -30.14 -38.62
CA LYS A 129 -27.45 -29.51 -37.56
C LYS A 129 -27.20 -30.26 -36.27
N ALA A 130 -27.01 -29.53 -35.14
CA ALA A 130 -26.65 -30.14 -33.87
C ALA A 130 -27.57 -31.29 -33.48
N GLY A 131 -26.97 -32.41 -33.04
CA GLY A 131 -27.68 -33.62 -32.68
C GLY A 131 -28.11 -34.48 -33.87
N THR A 132 -27.75 -34.10 -35.09
CA THR A 132 -28.02 -34.93 -36.31
C THR A 132 -26.69 -35.39 -36.90
N LYS A 133 -26.75 -36.42 -37.78
CA LYS A 133 -25.60 -36.88 -38.57
C LYS A 133 -25.78 -36.62 -40.07
N THR A 134 -26.83 -35.88 -40.41
CA THR A 134 -27.12 -35.59 -41.81
C THR A 134 -26.33 -34.36 -42.24
N ALA A 135 -25.48 -34.52 -43.25
CA ALA A 135 -24.70 -33.43 -43.82
C ALA A 135 -25.60 -32.33 -44.38
N LEU A 136 -25.37 -31.11 -44.00
CA LEU A 136 -26.02 -29.94 -44.60
C LEU A 136 -25.43 -29.66 -45.98
N LYS A 137 -26.26 -29.16 -46.87
CA LYS A 137 -25.86 -28.70 -48.20
C LYS A 137 -25.50 -27.21 -48.15
N LYS A 138 -24.72 -26.76 -49.11
CA LYS A 138 -24.37 -25.32 -49.21
C LYS A 138 -25.61 -24.43 -49.25
N GLN A 139 -26.65 -24.86 -49.98
CA GLN A 139 -27.93 -24.14 -50.03
C GLN A 139 -28.65 -24.03 -48.68
N ASP A 140 -28.43 -24.96 -47.75
CA ASP A 140 -29.06 -24.95 -46.43
C ASP A 140 -28.45 -23.87 -45.50
N LEU A 141 -27.25 -23.40 -45.86
CA LEU A 141 -26.53 -22.34 -45.19
C LEU A 141 -26.48 -21.03 -46.00
N GLY A 142 -27.38 -20.88 -47.00
CA GLY A 142 -27.46 -19.66 -47.81
C GLY A 142 -26.44 -19.55 -48.93
N GLY A 143 -25.66 -20.59 -49.18
CA GLY A 143 -24.73 -20.69 -50.29
C GLY A 143 -25.43 -21.19 -51.57
N THR A 144 -24.69 -21.28 -52.67
CA THR A 144 -25.17 -21.84 -53.95
C THR A 144 -24.60 -23.23 -54.17
N GLY A 145 -25.46 -24.19 -54.54
CA GLY A 145 -25.07 -25.58 -54.89
C GLY A 145 -25.61 -26.62 -53.95
N THR A 146 -25.60 -27.88 -54.46
CA THR A 146 -26.13 -29.09 -53.80
C THR A 146 -25.02 -29.90 -53.11
N ASP A 147 -23.77 -29.43 -53.14
CA ASP A 147 -22.65 -30.08 -52.46
C ASP A 147 -22.76 -29.92 -50.93
N ASN A 148 -22.05 -30.77 -50.20
CA ASN A 148 -22.00 -30.66 -48.77
C ASN A 148 -21.38 -29.31 -48.37
N ALA A 149 -21.94 -28.67 -47.31
CA ALA A 149 -21.40 -27.47 -46.73
C ALA A 149 -20.07 -27.77 -46.03
N GLY A 150 -19.12 -26.86 -46.18
CA GLY A 150 -17.86 -26.85 -45.45
C GLY A 150 -17.86 -25.78 -44.32
N VAL A 151 -16.76 -25.68 -43.61
CA VAL A 151 -16.60 -24.71 -42.52
C VAL A 151 -16.72 -23.26 -43.03
N GLN A 152 -16.35 -23.01 -44.30
CA GLN A 152 -16.43 -21.65 -44.86
C GLN A 152 -17.90 -21.18 -44.97
N GLU A 153 -18.81 -22.03 -45.46
CA GLU A 153 -20.22 -21.67 -45.51
C GLU A 153 -20.81 -21.39 -44.12
N LEU A 154 -20.33 -22.08 -43.07
CA LEU A 154 -20.73 -21.82 -41.72
C LEU A 154 -20.17 -20.49 -41.24
N LYS A 155 -18.91 -20.16 -41.56
CA LYS A 155 -18.30 -18.84 -41.26
C LYS A 155 -19.04 -17.69 -41.96
N ASP A 156 -19.59 -17.91 -43.13
CA ASP A 156 -20.29 -16.87 -43.90
C ASP A 156 -21.66 -16.49 -43.31
N LEU A 157 -22.20 -17.32 -42.39
CA LEU A 157 -23.39 -16.96 -41.62
C LEU A 157 -23.09 -15.87 -40.56
N VAL A 158 -21.85 -15.77 -40.12
CA VAL A 158 -21.45 -14.79 -39.08
C VAL A 158 -21.39 -13.41 -39.70
N LYS A 159 -22.11 -12.46 -39.09
CA LYS A 159 -22.18 -11.05 -39.47
C LYS A 159 -21.88 -10.17 -38.28
N ALA A 160 -21.71 -8.86 -38.53
CA ALA A 160 -21.66 -7.88 -37.46
C ALA A 160 -22.94 -8.00 -36.58
N GLY A 161 -22.81 -7.95 -35.28
CA GLY A 161 -23.87 -8.15 -34.31
C GLY A 161 -24.19 -9.60 -33.98
N SER A 162 -23.62 -10.61 -34.72
CA SER A 162 -23.87 -12.03 -34.46
C SER A 162 -23.31 -12.48 -33.13
N LYS A 163 -24.00 -13.43 -32.50
CA LYS A 163 -23.51 -14.20 -31.34
C LYS A 163 -23.06 -15.58 -31.78
N VAL A 164 -21.80 -15.87 -31.55
CA VAL A 164 -21.17 -17.13 -31.91
C VAL A 164 -20.72 -17.87 -30.67
N THR A 165 -21.22 -19.08 -30.44
CA THR A 165 -20.72 -19.93 -29.35
C THR A 165 -19.93 -21.07 -29.92
N VAL A 166 -18.67 -21.22 -29.53
CA VAL A 166 -17.81 -22.33 -29.96
C VAL A 166 -17.30 -23.04 -28.71
N ALA A 167 -17.51 -24.35 -28.66
CA ALA A 167 -17.09 -25.17 -27.52
C ALA A 167 -17.56 -24.62 -26.15
N GLY A 168 -18.73 -23.99 -26.10
CA GLY A 168 -19.33 -23.44 -24.89
C GLY A 168 -18.90 -22.01 -24.49
N LYS A 169 -17.95 -21.39 -25.21
CA LYS A 169 -17.58 -19.97 -25.03
C LYS A 169 -18.34 -19.10 -26.03
N GLU A 170 -19.06 -18.10 -25.57
CA GLU A 170 -19.81 -17.13 -26.38
C GLU A 170 -18.91 -15.97 -26.81
N TYR A 171 -18.96 -15.63 -28.07
CA TYR A 171 -18.28 -14.50 -28.71
C TYR A 171 -19.36 -13.58 -29.32
N THR A 172 -19.32 -12.31 -29.00
CA THR A 172 -20.20 -11.32 -29.62
C THR A 172 -19.41 -10.55 -30.69
N VAL A 173 -19.88 -10.63 -31.93
CA VAL A 173 -19.27 -9.90 -33.03
C VAL A 173 -19.73 -8.47 -32.97
N MET A 174 -18.81 -7.56 -32.87
CA MET A 174 -19.10 -6.13 -32.72
C MET A 174 -19.67 -5.53 -34.00
N THR A 175 -20.60 -4.59 -33.81
CA THR A 175 -21.02 -3.65 -34.84
C THR A 175 -20.29 -2.35 -34.56
N ASP A 176 -19.29 -1.98 -35.36
CA ASP A 176 -18.42 -0.83 -35.12
C ASP A 176 -18.22 -0.04 -36.44
N GLU A 177 -19.27 0.66 -36.83
CA GLU A 177 -19.30 1.49 -38.06
C GLU A 177 -19.27 2.99 -37.74
N LYS A 178 -19.54 3.37 -36.48
CA LYS A 178 -19.65 4.76 -36.02
C LYS A 178 -18.87 4.95 -34.73
N LYS A 179 -18.34 6.13 -34.56
CA LYS A 179 -17.75 6.54 -33.29
C LYS A 179 -18.82 6.96 -32.27
N ALA A 180 -18.46 7.04 -31.01
CA ALA A 180 -19.33 7.45 -29.92
C ALA A 180 -19.99 8.85 -30.14
N ASP A 181 -19.41 9.71 -30.96
CA ASP A 181 -19.96 11.00 -31.36
C ASP A 181 -20.95 10.94 -32.54
N GLY A 182 -21.21 9.72 -33.05
CA GLY A 182 -22.11 9.44 -34.17
C GLY A 182 -21.49 9.69 -35.56
N THR A 183 -20.21 10.06 -35.66
CA THR A 183 -19.50 10.19 -36.94
C THR A 183 -19.10 8.82 -37.49
N GLN A 184 -18.96 8.71 -38.82
CA GLN A 184 -18.51 7.48 -39.47
C GLN A 184 -17.07 7.13 -39.07
N GLY A 185 -16.83 5.87 -38.75
CA GLY A 185 -15.53 5.30 -38.43
C GLY A 185 -15.55 4.46 -37.15
N ALA A 186 -14.74 3.44 -37.13
CA ALA A 186 -14.60 2.54 -35.98
C ALA A 186 -13.93 3.25 -34.80
N ASP A 187 -14.42 3.01 -33.58
CA ASP A 187 -13.79 3.42 -32.31
C ASP A 187 -13.51 2.24 -31.37
N ASN A 188 -13.71 1.03 -31.88
CA ASN A 188 -13.51 -0.22 -31.14
C ASN A 188 -14.46 -0.42 -29.95
N ILE A 189 -15.60 0.26 -30.00
CA ILE A 189 -16.74 0.11 -29.08
C ILE A 189 -17.95 -0.27 -29.94
N ASP A 190 -18.76 -1.20 -29.46
CA ASP A 190 -19.94 -1.65 -30.19
C ASP A 190 -21.00 -0.55 -30.27
N ASP A 191 -21.49 -0.27 -31.48
CA ASP A 191 -22.48 0.78 -31.76
C ASP A 191 -23.83 0.55 -31.09
N ASP A 192 -24.20 -0.70 -30.90
CA ASP A 192 -25.48 -1.10 -30.32
C ASP A 192 -25.39 -1.28 -28.79
N ASN A 193 -24.20 -1.57 -28.28
CA ASN A 193 -23.96 -1.80 -26.87
C ASN A 193 -22.56 -1.35 -26.41
N SER A 194 -22.46 -0.16 -25.88
CA SER A 194 -21.21 0.43 -25.37
C SER A 194 -20.54 -0.33 -24.21
N SER A 195 -21.12 -1.44 -23.75
CA SER A 195 -20.48 -2.35 -22.80
C SER A 195 -19.71 -3.49 -23.48
N ILE A 196 -19.74 -3.55 -24.83
CA ILE A 196 -18.94 -4.47 -25.63
C ILE A 196 -17.82 -3.66 -26.27
N ILE A 197 -16.59 -4.00 -25.95
CA ILE A 197 -15.40 -3.25 -26.35
C ILE A 197 -14.29 -4.20 -26.78
N THR A 198 -13.38 -3.75 -27.61
CA THR A 198 -12.19 -4.55 -27.95
C THR A 198 -11.24 -4.69 -26.77
N LYS A 199 -10.38 -5.72 -26.81
CA LYS A 199 -9.29 -5.90 -25.84
C LYS A 199 -8.42 -4.65 -25.69
N GLY A 200 -8.04 -4.01 -26.79
CA GLY A 200 -7.19 -2.80 -26.75
C GLY A 200 -7.84 -1.62 -26.03
N VAL A 201 -9.17 -1.44 -26.22
CA VAL A 201 -9.93 -0.42 -25.47
C VAL A 201 -9.99 -0.78 -23.99
N ALA A 202 -10.27 -2.04 -23.64
CA ALA A 202 -10.29 -2.50 -22.26
C ALA A 202 -8.93 -2.28 -21.59
N GLU A 203 -7.82 -2.63 -22.22
CA GLU A 203 -6.46 -2.41 -21.71
C GLU A 203 -6.16 -0.93 -21.50
N SER A 204 -6.59 -0.06 -22.42
CA SER A 204 -6.45 1.39 -22.31
C SER A 204 -7.29 1.94 -21.14
N MET A 205 -8.50 1.46 -20.96
CA MET A 205 -9.37 1.85 -19.84
C MET A 205 -8.78 1.40 -18.50
N ILE A 206 -8.27 0.18 -18.42
CA ILE A 206 -7.57 -0.35 -17.23
C ILE A 206 -6.36 0.52 -16.88
N LYS A 207 -5.53 0.85 -17.88
CA LYS A 207 -4.40 1.75 -17.70
C LYS A 207 -4.83 3.11 -17.16
N THR A 208 -5.90 3.67 -17.69
CA THR A 208 -6.45 4.97 -17.26
C THR A 208 -6.96 4.89 -15.83
N GLU A 209 -7.68 3.82 -15.49
CA GLU A 209 -8.23 3.61 -14.14
C GLU A 209 -7.13 3.40 -13.10
N LEU A 210 -6.10 2.60 -13.41
CA LEU A 210 -4.90 2.46 -12.58
C LEU A 210 -4.20 3.81 -12.40
N GLY A 211 -4.10 4.62 -13.46
CA GLY A 211 -3.56 5.97 -13.39
C GLY A 211 -4.37 6.87 -12.46
N SER A 212 -5.70 6.80 -12.53
CA SER A 212 -6.61 7.59 -11.69
C SER A 212 -6.51 7.20 -10.22
N ALA A 213 -6.50 5.90 -9.92
CA ALA A 213 -6.39 5.38 -8.56
C ALA A 213 -5.05 5.76 -7.88
N ASN A 214 -3.99 5.88 -8.67
CA ASN A 214 -2.66 6.21 -8.16
C ASN A 214 -2.35 7.72 -8.18
N ASN A 215 -3.31 8.57 -8.58
CA ASN A 215 -3.17 10.03 -8.68
C ASN A 215 -4.30 10.78 -7.96
N ILE A 216 -4.88 10.19 -6.92
CA ILE A 216 -6.08 10.75 -6.28
C ILE A 216 -5.82 12.05 -5.51
N GLY A 217 -4.61 12.27 -5.02
CA GLY A 217 -4.20 13.48 -4.31
C GLY A 217 -3.23 14.33 -5.13
N THR A 218 -2.88 15.52 -4.62
CA THR A 218 -1.85 16.38 -5.22
C THR A 218 -0.47 15.93 -4.76
N VAL A 219 0.38 15.56 -5.71
CA VAL A 219 1.78 15.16 -5.50
C VAL A 219 2.71 16.00 -6.39
N ASP A 220 3.99 16.09 -6.04
CA ASP A 220 4.98 16.82 -6.83
C ASP A 220 5.30 16.09 -8.14
N SER A 221 5.29 14.78 -8.11
CA SER A 221 5.37 13.93 -9.29
C SER A 221 4.21 12.96 -9.31
N LYS A 222 3.41 13.00 -10.37
CA LYS A 222 2.28 12.10 -10.54
C LYS A 222 2.73 10.69 -10.91
N ALA A 223 1.95 9.70 -10.50
CA ALA A 223 2.14 8.33 -10.94
C ALA A 223 1.88 8.21 -12.45
N THR A 224 2.63 7.34 -13.10
CA THR A 224 2.44 6.98 -14.51
C THR A 224 2.32 5.48 -14.65
N VAL A 225 1.46 5.03 -15.56
CA VAL A 225 1.24 3.62 -15.85
C VAL A 225 1.76 3.32 -17.25
N GLU A 226 2.63 2.34 -17.38
CA GLU A 226 3.12 1.88 -18.68
C GLU A 226 2.01 1.14 -19.44
N ASP A 227 2.22 0.96 -20.75
CA ASP A 227 1.32 0.16 -21.57
C ASP A 227 1.34 -1.31 -21.11
N ALA A 228 0.22 -1.98 -21.34
CA ALA A 228 0.07 -3.39 -21.02
C ALA A 228 1.10 -4.25 -21.74
N VAL A 229 1.73 -5.15 -21.00
CA VAL A 229 2.63 -6.16 -21.57
C VAL A 229 2.01 -7.53 -21.31
N THR A 230 1.67 -8.22 -22.40
CA THR A 230 1.06 -9.58 -22.31
C THR A 230 2.11 -10.64 -22.61
N ALA A 231 2.26 -11.59 -21.70
CA ALA A 231 3.11 -12.76 -21.84
C ALA A 231 2.56 -13.92 -21.01
N ASP A 232 2.65 -15.13 -21.54
CA ASP A 232 2.26 -16.38 -20.84
C ASP A 232 0.81 -16.35 -20.28
N GLY A 233 -0.12 -15.76 -21.04
CA GLY A 233 -1.54 -15.66 -20.65
C GLY A 233 -1.82 -14.68 -19.51
N LYS A 234 -0.86 -13.79 -19.22
CA LYS A 234 -0.97 -12.71 -18.23
C LYS A 234 -0.71 -11.36 -18.87
N THR A 235 -1.46 -10.36 -18.41
CA THR A 235 -1.23 -8.96 -18.77
C THR A 235 -0.68 -8.23 -17.55
N THR A 236 0.43 -7.54 -17.73
CA THR A 236 1.17 -6.83 -16.68
C THR A 236 1.18 -5.34 -16.97
N TYR A 237 0.88 -4.54 -15.95
CA TYR A 237 1.00 -3.07 -15.96
C TYR A 237 2.05 -2.66 -14.94
N THR A 238 3.01 -1.85 -15.36
CA THR A 238 3.99 -1.23 -14.46
C THR A 238 3.51 0.16 -14.07
N ILE A 239 3.40 0.39 -12.77
CA ILE A 239 3.00 1.68 -12.19
C ILE A 239 4.25 2.32 -11.60
N HIS A 240 4.70 3.43 -12.14
CA HIS A 240 5.70 4.28 -11.52
C HIS A 240 5.00 5.17 -10.50
N LYS A 241 5.33 5.01 -9.23
CA LYS A 241 4.63 5.65 -8.12
C LYS A 241 4.84 7.16 -8.12
N GLY A 242 3.77 7.90 -7.86
CA GLY A 242 3.86 9.32 -7.55
C GLY A 242 4.53 9.56 -6.21
N TYR A 243 5.13 10.73 -6.02
CA TYR A 243 5.75 11.12 -4.77
C TYR A 243 5.49 12.58 -4.42
N ALA A 244 5.51 12.86 -3.14
CA ALA A 244 5.57 14.22 -2.60
C ALA A 244 6.96 14.47 -2.01
N THR A 245 7.50 15.67 -2.24
CA THR A 245 8.76 16.13 -1.64
C THR A 245 8.43 16.84 -0.33
N VAL A 246 8.84 16.25 0.77
CA VAL A 246 8.49 16.71 2.12
C VAL A 246 9.74 16.90 2.98
N ALA A 247 9.59 17.56 4.13
CA ALA A 247 10.68 17.69 5.09
C ALA A 247 11.17 16.29 5.51
N ASN A 248 12.48 16.16 5.73
CA ASN A 248 13.09 14.91 6.13
C ASN A 248 12.62 14.48 7.52
N THR A 249 12.91 13.25 7.91
CA THR A 249 12.62 12.73 9.25
C THR A 249 13.32 13.55 10.29
N LEU A 250 12.58 14.03 11.30
CA LEU A 250 13.17 14.63 12.48
C LEU A 250 13.79 13.52 13.32
N SER A 251 15.10 13.61 13.57
CA SER A 251 15.82 12.64 14.39
C SER A 251 16.54 13.35 15.52
N PHE A 252 16.36 12.88 16.73
CA PHE A 252 17.08 13.38 17.90
C PHE A 252 17.35 12.25 18.90
N ASN A 253 18.39 12.42 19.69
CA ASN A 253 18.80 11.46 20.69
C ASN A 253 18.45 11.96 22.09
N LEU A 254 17.70 11.16 22.83
CA LEU A 254 17.43 11.35 24.24
C LEU A 254 18.56 10.67 25.05
N HIS A 255 19.24 11.44 25.89
CA HIS A 255 20.23 10.87 26.80
C HIS A 255 19.53 10.27 28.03
N VAL A 256 19.78 9.00 28.31
CA VAL A 256 19.02 8.18 29.26
C VAL A 256 19.95 7.44 30.27
N GLY A 257 21.12 7.94 30.54
CA GLY A 257 22.08 7.30 31.44
C GLY A 257 22.86 8.29 32.28
N ALA A 258 23.58 7.80 33.29
CA ALA A 258 24.43 8.61 34.17
C ALA A 258 25.76 9.00 33.52
N ASP A 259 26.22 8.23 32.56
CA ASP A 259 27.50 8.39 31.91
C ASP A 259 27.39 9.01 30.51
N ALA A 260 28.45 9.73 30.10
CA ALA A 260 28.51 10.33 28.76
C ALA A 260 28.71 9.33 27.60
N ASP A 261 28.45 8.05 27.84
CA ASP A 261 28.59 7.01 26.84
C ASP A 261 27.51 7.16 25.74
N MET A 262 27.93 6.93 24.51
CA MET A 262 27.04 6.97 23.33
C MET A 262 25.98 5.85 23.35
N THR A 263 26.20 4.77 24.12
CA THR A 263 25.22 3.69 24.32
C THR A 263 24.04 4.12 25.19
N ASN A 264 24.18 5.18 26.00
CA ASN A 264 23.14 5.71 26.86
C ASN A 264 22.22 6.72 26.15
N LYS A 265 21.95 6.48 24.85
CA LYS A 265 21.07 7.33 24.04
C LYS A 265 19.96 6.50 23.41
N ILE A 266 18.74 7.03 23.44
CA ILE A 266 17.60 6.49 22.68
C ILE A 266 17.36 7.44 21.53
N ASN A 267 17.51 6.93 20.29
CA ASN A 267 17.16 7.69 19.10
C ASN A 267 15.64 7.71 18.93
N VAL A 268 15.11 8.88 18.66
CA VAL A 268 13.70 9.11 18.32
C VAL A 268 13.63 9.68 16.93
N GLU A 269 12.84 9.03 16.07
CA GLU A 269 12.60 9.45 14.70
C GLU A 269 11.11 9.74 14.51
N ILE A 270 10.81 10.92 13.98
CA ILE A 270 9.46 11.37 13.72
C ILE A 270 9.41 11.88 12.29
N ASP A 271 8.60 11.24 11.48
CA ASP A 271 8.34 11.66 10.10
C ASP A 271 7.43 12.91 10.11
N SER A 272 7.52 13.71 9.05
CA SER A 272 6.54 14.77 8.84
C SER A 272 5.13 14.17 8.72
N MET A 273 4.17 14.75 9.44
CA MET A 273 2.77 14.32 9.50
C MET A 273 1.84 15.34 8.86
N ASP A 274 2.33 16.10 7.88
CA ASP A 274 1.52 16.99 7.07
C ASP A 274 0.72 16.20 6.01
N SER A 275 -0.26 16.85 5.42
CA SER A 275 -1.13 16.24 4.41
C SER A 275 -0.37 15.71 3.19
N ALA A 276 0.74 16.35 2.81
CA ALA A 276 1.58 15.92 1.70
C ALA A 276 2.32 14.62 2.03
N SER A 277 2.93 14.53 3.22
CA SER A 277 3.60 13.32 3.71
C SER A 277 2.64 12.14 3.87
N LEU A 278 1.43 12.43 4.31
CA LEU A 278 0.37 11.42 4.46
C LEU A 278 -0.23 10.97 3.13
N GLY A 279 -0.05 11.73 2.04
CA GLY A 279 -0.59 11.41 0.71
C GLY A 279 -2.05 11.79 0.53
N ILE A 280 -2.56 12.73 1.33
CA ILE A 280 -3.95 13.20 1.29
C ILE A 280 -4.10 14.67 0.90
N LYS A 281 -3.00 15.34 0.55
CA LYS A 281 -3.03 16.73 0.12
C LYS A 281 -3.78 16.86 -1.20
N GLY A 282 -4.76 17.75 -1.26
CA GLY A 282 -5.56 17.99 -2.45
C GLY A 282 -6.41 16.79 -2.87
N LEU A 283 -6.78 15.95 -1.92
CA LEU A 283 -7.68 14.83 -2.14
C LEU A 283 -9.01 15.31 -2.71
N SER A 284 -9.42 14.78 -3.87
CA SER A 284 -10.67 15.17 -4.52
C SER A 284 -11.58 13.95 -4.72
N ILE A 285 -12.85 14.13 -4.37
CA ILE A 285 -13.92 13.16 -4.62
C ILE A 285 -14.92 13.65 -5.66
N MET A 286 -14.58 14.75 -6.34
CA MET A 286 -15.45 15.44 -7.32
C MET A 286 -15.24 14.85 -8.72
N ASP A 287 -15.78 13.67 -8.94
CA ASP A 287 -15.88 13.04 -10.26
C ASP A 287 -17.31 12.60 -10.55
N ASP A 288 -17.65 12.42 -11.82
CA ASP A 288 -19.00 12.03 -12.22
C ASP A 288 -19.25 10.53 -12.01
N SER A 289 -18.21 9.71 -11.96
CA SER A 289 -18.31 8.25 -11.81
C SER A 289 -18.49 7.80 -10.35
N GLY A 290 -17.97 8.58 -9.38
CA GLY A 290 -17.87 8.21 -7.97
C GLY A 290 -16.64 7.37 -7.63
N ASN A 291 -15.79 7.04 -8.60
CA ASN A 291 -14.59 6.25 -8.41
C ASN A 291 -13.55 7.00 -7.59
N ALA A 292 -13.44 8.32 -7.79
CA ALA A 292 -12.55 9.16 -7.01
C ALA A 292 -12.83 9.07 -5.50
N ALA A 293 -14.09 8.96 -5.10
CA ALA A 293 -14.45 8.75 -3.69
C ALA A 293 -13.95 7.39 -3.17
N THR A 294 -14.00 6.34 -3.97
CA THR A 294 -13.48 5.02 -3.62
C THR A 294 -11.96 5.07 -3.45
N TYR A 295 -11.25 5.69 -4.39
CA TYR A 295 -9.79 5.84 -4.30
C TYR A 295 -9.35 6.76 -3.16
N ALA A 296 -10.16 7.76 -2.82
CA ALA A 296 -9.94 8.61 -1.65
C ALA A 296 -9.96 7.81 -0.34
N VAL A 297 -10.83 6.80 -0.23
CA VAL A 297 -10.86 5.89 0.93
C VAL A 297 -9.54 5.12 1.06
N ASP A 298 -8.98 4.65 -0.05
CA ASP A 298 -7.70 3.95 -0.05
C ASP A 298 -6.56 4.88 0.40
N ALA A 299 -6.50 6.11 -0.12
CA ALA A 299 -5.51 7.11 0.29
C ALA A 299 -5.63 7.48 1.78
N ILE A 300 -6.85 7.61 2.30
CA ILE A 300 -7.10 7.87 3.73
C ILE A 300 -6.67 6.66 4.58
N SER A 301 -6.96 5.44 4.13
CA SER A 301 -6.53 4.22 4.81
C SER A 301 -5.01 4.13 4.91
N ASP A 302 -4.30 4.48 3.85
CA ASP A 302 -2.84 4.56 3.83
C ASP A 302 -2.32 5.62 4.81
N ALA A 303 -2.93 6.78 4.86
CA ALA A 303 -2.59 7.85 5.81
C ALA A 303 -2.77 7.39 7.27
N ILE A 304 -3.89 6.72 7.57
CA ILE A 304 -4.15 6.14 8.89
C ILE A 304 -3.08 5.09 9.24
N SER A 305 -2.67 4.26 8.29
CA SER A 305 -1.62 3.26 8.48
C SER A 305 -0.26 3.89 8.79
N LYS A 306 0.11 4.98 8.10
CA LYS A 306 1.32 5.76 8.38
C LYS A 306 1.31 6.36 9.79
N VAL A 307 0.20 7.02 10.17
CA VAL A 307 0.03 7.59 11.51
C VAL A 307 0.10 6.50 12.59
N SER A 308 -0.55 5.36 12.37
CA SER A 308 -0.53 4.21 13.28
C SER A 308 0.87 3.63 13.46
N SER A 309 1.63 3.51 12.38
CA SER A 309 3.02 3.07 12.40
C SER A 309 3.90 4.03 13.22
N GLN A 310 3.77 5.34 12.99
CA GLN A 310 4.50 6.35 13.75
C GLN A 310 4.13 6.32 15.25
N ARG A 311 2.85 6.18 15.57
CA ARG A 311 2.40 6.03 16.97
C ARG A 311 2.96 4.78 17.63
N SER A 312 3.00 3.66 16.91
CA SER A 312 3.59 2.41 17.40
C SER A 312 5.09 2.57 17.68
N SER A 313 5.82 3.22 16.78
CA SER A 313 7.24 3.52 16.98
C SER A 313 7.48 4.39 18.22
N LEU A 314 6.69 5.46 18.40
CA LEU A 314 6.78 6.32 19.58
C LEU A 314 6.37 5.58 20.86
N GLY A 315 5.39 4.70 20.81
CA GLY A 315 5.00 3.84 21.93
C GLY A 315 6.13 2.89 22.36
N ALA A 316 6.86 2.33 21.40
CA ALA A 316 8.05 1.53 21.69
C ALA A 316 9.16 2.35 22.38
N VAL A 317 9.37 3.58 21.94
CA VAL A 317 10.32 4.51 22.60
C VAL A 317 9.85 4.82 24.01
N GLN A 318 8.56 5.10 24.22
CA GLN A 318 7.99 5.34 25.54
C GLN A 318 8.24 4.16 26.47
N ASN A 319 7.93 2.94 26.06
CA ASN A 319 8.18 1.73 26.86
C ASN A 319 9.67 1.58 27.21
N ARG A 320 10.58 1.86 26.26
CA ARG A 320 12.03 1.82 26.52
C ARG A 320 12.44 2.86 27.55
N LEU A 321 11.88 4.06 27.48
CA LEU A 321 12.13 5.13 28.47
C LEU A 321 11.64 4.72 29.86
N GLU A 322 10.43 4.15 29.97
CA GLU A 322 9.88 3.68 31.25
C GLU A 322 10.76 2.58 31.87
N HIS A 323 11.21 1.61 31.07
CA HIS A 323 12.15 0.59 31.55
C HIS A 323 13.49 1.18 31.98
N THR A 324 13.98 2.17 31.26
CA THR A 324 15.23 2.84 31.61
C THR A 324 15.10 3.65 32.90
N ILE A 325 13.98 4.36 33.08
CA ILE A 325 13.69 5.11 34.34
C ILE A 325 13.68 4.12 35.50
N ASN A 326 12.94 3.02 35.42
CA ASN A 326 12.89 2.00 36.47
C ASN A 326 14.28 1.42 36.79
N ASN A 327 15.12 1.22 35.76
CA ASN A 327 16.49 0.74 35.97
C ASN A 327 17.37 1.80 36.63
N LEU A 328 17.25 3.07 36.22
CA LEU A 328 17.99 4.18 36.82
C LEU A 328 17.57 4.42 38.28
N ASP A 329 16.29 4.29 38.61
CA ASP A 329 15.81 4.41 39.99
C ASP A 329 16.45 3.34 40.87
N ASN A 330 16.56 2.10 40.43
CA ASN A 330 17.28 1.04 41.13
C ASN A 330 18.78 1.36 41.29
N VAL A 331 19.42 1.91 40.24
CA VAL A 331 20.83 2.33 40.31
C VAL A 331 21.01 3.46 41.29
N VAL A 332 20.15 4.46 41.30
CA VAL A 332 20.16 5.59 42.23
C VAL A 332 19.99 5.09 43.68
N GLU A 333 19.01 4.19 43.92
CA GLU A 333 18.79 3.61 45.26
C GLU A 333 20.02 2.85 45.73
N ASN A 334 20.59 1.98 44.88
CA ASN A 334 21.80 1.23 45.22
C ASN A 334 23.01 2.15 45.47
N THR A 335 23.17 3.19 44.66
CA THR A 335 24.27 4.16 44.80
C THR A 335 24.11 4.97 46.06
N THR A 336 22.90 5.46 46.36
CA THR A 336 22.60 6.18 47.60
C THR A 336 22.82 5.31 48.82
N THR A 337 22.43 4.05 48.75
CA THR A 337 22.67 3.07 49.84
C THR A 337 24.18 2.83 50.01
N ALA A 338 24.93 2.73 48.92
CA ALA A 338 26.39 2.57 48.99
C ALA A 338 27.08 3.84 49.56
N GLU A 339 26.65 5.03 49.14
CA GLU A 339 27.13 6.30 49.69
C GLU A 339 26.85 6.39 51.20
N SER A 340 25.63 6.06 51.63
CA SER A 340 25.24 6.07 53.06
C SER A 340 26.11 5.13 53.86
N ARG A 341 26.38 3.91 53.36
CA ARG A 341 27.26 2.94 54.05
C ARG A 341 28.69 3.45 54.19
N ILE A 342 29.24 4.12 53.17
CA ILE A 342 30.59 4.72 53.25
C ILE A 342 30.58 5.84 54.23
N ARG A 343 29.65 6.78 54.16
CA ARG A 343 29.56 7.94 55.02
C ARG A 343 29.30 7.55 56.47
N ASP A 344 28.34 6.61 56.70
CA ASP A 344 28.03 6.15 58.07
C ASP A 344 29.21 5.37 58.69
N THR A 345 29.95 4.62 57.89
CA THR A 345 31.16 3.93 58.33
C THR A 345 32.23 4.90 58.69
N ASP A 346 32.49 5.91 57.86
CA ASP A 346 33.48 6.96 58.17
C ASP A 346 33.08 7.76 59.40
N MET A 347 31.81 8.10 59.59
CA MET A 347 31.32 8.79 60.79
C MET A 347 31.45 7.92 62.04
N ALA A 348 31.19 6.62 61.97
CA ALA A 348 31.36 5.71 63.07
C ALA A 348 32.85 5.59 63.47
N GLU A 349 33.73 5.46 62.47
CA GLU A 349 35.18 5.40 62.69
C GLU A 349 35.71 6.71 63.27
N GLU A 350 35.24 7.85 62.78
CA GLU A 350 35.62 9.19 63.29
C GLU A 350 35.14 9.42 64.75
N MET A 351 33.90 8.93 65.07
CA MET A 351 33.38 8.93 66.43
C MET A 351 34.24 8.11 67.38
N VAL A 352 34.68 6.93 66.95
CA VAL A 352 35.57 6.04 67.66
C VAL A 352 36.95 6.74 67.86
N ASN A 353 37.50 7.34 66.82
CA ASN A 353 38.74 8.06 66.89
C ASN A 353 38.67 9.33 67.82
N TYR A 354 37.56 10.06 67.75
CA TYR A 354 37.28 11.16 68.60
C TYR A 354 37.19 10.70 70.07
N SER A 355 36.46 9.70 70.39
CA SER A 355 36.35 9.15 71.77
C SER A 355 37.67 8.63 72.26
N LYS A 356 38.42 7.90 71.43
CA LYS A 356 39.79 7.42 71.76
C LYS A 356 40.73 8.58 72.08
N ASN A 357 40.72 9.61 71.26
CA ASN A 357 41.56 10.79 71.46
C ASN A 357 41.19 11.57 72.74
N ASN A 358 39.89 11.69 73.05
CA ASN A 358 39.42 12.27 74.30
C ASN A 358 39.86 11.47 75.55
N ILE A 359 39.74 10.18 75.50
CA ILE A 359 40.17 9.27 76.58
C ILE A 359 41.68 9.39 76.74
N LEU A 360 42.46 9.37 75.66
CA LEU A 360 43.90 9.57 75.70
C LEU A 360 44.31 10.90 76.29
N ALA A 361 43.62 11.98 75.95
CA ALA A 361 43.88 13.32 76.52
C ALA A 361 43.59 13.36 78.04
N GLN A 362 42.47 12.81 78.48
CA GLN A 362 42.12 12.70 79.88
C GLN A 362 43.08 11.79 80.65
N ALA A 363 43.44 10.65 80.08
CA ALA A 363 44.44 9.76 80.71
C ALA A 363 45.84 10.44 80.81
N GLY A 364 46.23 11.12 79.70
CA GLY A 364 47.48 11.91 79.70
C GLY A 364 47.53 12.98 80.75
N GLN A 365 46.44 13.76 80.90
CA GLN A 365 46.35 14.76 82.01
C GLN A 365 46.41 14.13 83.35
N SER A 366 45.71 12.99 83.58
CA SER A 366 45.77 12.31 84.87
C SER A 366 47.15 11.73 85.19
N MET A 367 47.83 11.18 84.17
CA MET A 367 49.19 10.71 84.32
C MET A 367 50.19 11.82 84.56
N LEU A 368 50.02 12.96 83.92
CA LEU A 368 50.82 14.16 84.22
C LEU A 368 50.59 14.69 85.62
N ALA A 369 49.38 14.76 86.12
CA ALA A 369 49.05 15.09 87.49
C ALA A 369 49.70 14.13 88.49
N GLN A 370 49.61 12.80 88.17
CA GLN A 370 50.25 11.79 89.04
C GLN A 370 51.77 11.89 89.04
N ALA A 371 52.38 12.16 87.87
CA ALA A 371 53.85 12.40 87.79
C ALA A 371 54.27 13.63 88.54
N ASN A 372 53.52 14.75 88.46
CA ASN A 372 53.79 15.94 89.26
C ASN A 372 53.63 15.70 90.77
N GLN A 373 52.63 14.95 91.22
CA GLN A 373 52.50 14.59 92.61
C GLN A 373 53.62 13.69 93.10
N SER A 374 54.09 12.77 92.27
CA SER A 374 55.22 11.92 92.59
C SER A 374 56.50 12.73 92.76
N ASN A 375 56.73 13.67 91.87
CA ASN A 375 57.88 14.62 91.99
C ASN A 375 57.78 15.48 93.21
N GLN A 376 56.59 15.99 93.58
CA GLN A 376 56.42 16.74 94.85
C GLN A 376 56.61 15.87 96.06
N GLY A 377 56.18 14.62 96.05
CA GLY A 377 56.42 13.66 97.11
C GLY A 377 57.92 13.37 97.28
N VAL A 378 58.67 13.24 96.21
CA VAL A 378 60.15 13.12 96.34
C VAL A 378 60.81 14.38 96.84
N LEU A 379 60.33 15.54 96.47
CA LEU A 379 60.84 16.82 96.95
C LEU A 379 60.59 17.03 98.48
N SER A 380 59.40 16.57 98.96
CA SER A 380 59.08 16.64 100.37
C SER A 380 59.83 15.64 101.26
N LEU A 381 60.45 14.62 100.70
CA LEU A 381 61.28 13.63 101.33
C LEU A 381 62.78 14.07 101.41
N LEU A 382 63.16 15.10 100.64
CA LEU A 382 64.51 15.67 100.59
C LEU A 382 64.67 16.95 101.38
N GLN A 383 63.62 17.45 102.03
CA GLN A 383 63.64 18.53 102.99
C GLN A 383 63.46 17.91 104.38
#